data_f6dbe7764395f5ad53bd3ffda9412c6a
#
_entry.id   f6dbe7764395f5ad53bd3ffda9412c6a
#
_cell.length_a   1.000
_cell.length_b   1.000
_cell.length_c   1.000
_cell.angle_alpha   90.00
_cell.angle_beta   90.00
_cell.angle_gamma   90.00
#
_symmetry.space_group_name_H-M   'P 1'
#
loop_
_entity.id
_entity.type
_entity.pdbx_description
1 polymer ?
#
loop_
_entity_poly.entity_id
_entity_poly.type
_entity_poly.pdbx_seq_one_letter_code
_entity_poly.pdbx_strand_id
1 'polypeptide(L)'
;MANIRDFYNFLDSIAPFNTPEEWDNSGALVLTEREIKKVLICLDATLDSINEAKEKNAELIISHHPVIFSPLSFLNPCGAAETALKNGIGIISCHTNLDISEYCADNILSNELKEKLGFIEKEILDITKSTPTSKGFGKIGEFKTQIPFNEVKDALKRVYDCEHLICSKTTKDIKTLAFCCGGGSSYLEKIAELNIDAFITSDCKHSSFIFANNTNTALFCPTHYEMEKPMMKKLISVLQKAFPEIKFILSEKESSPSCAL
;
A
#
# COMPACT_ATOMS: atom_id res chain seq x y z
N MET A 1 17.52 20.06 -14.60
CA MET A 1 17.13 20.38 -13.21
C MET A 1 15.71 19.88 -13.02
N ALA A 2 15.52 18.91 -12.13
CA ALA A 2 14.21 18.33 -11.90
C ALA A 2 13.37 19.18 -10.93
N ASN A 3 12.08 19.29 -11.18
CA ASN A 3 11.12 20.02 -10.36
C ASN A 3 9.92 19.11 -10.01
N ILE A 4 9.03 19.55 -9.14
CA ILE A 4 7.90 18.73 -8.65
C ILE A 4 6.96 18.29 -9.79
N ARG A 5 6.83 19.07 -10.87
CA ARG A 5 5.99 18.72 -12.02
C ARG A 5 6.57 17.54 -12.81
N ASP A 6 7.89 17.42 -12.88
CA ASP A 6 8.53 16.29 -13.57
C ASP A 6 8.20 14.97 -12.86
N PHE A 7 8.26 14.97 -11.52
CA PHE A 7 7.84 13.82 -10.70
C PHE A 7 6.35 13.55 -10.80
N TYR A 8 5.52 14.59 -10.73
CA TYR A 8 4.07 14.45 -10.89
C TYR A 8 3.73 13.80 -12.24
N ASN A 9 4.27 14.31 -13.35
CA ASN A 9 4.01 13.78 -14.69
C ASN A 9 4.47 12.33 -14.84
N PHE A 10 5.63 11.99 -14.27
CA PHE A 10 6.11 10.62 -14.30
C PHE A 10 5.21 9.69 -13.49
N LEU A 11 4.83 10.07 -12.27
CA LEU A 11 3.92 9.28 -11.42
C LEU A 11 2.56 9.13 -12.08
N ASP A 12 2.02 10.20 -12.69
CA ASP A 12 0.77 10.16 -13.47
C ASP A 12 0.86 9.17 -14.64
N SER A 13 2.01 9.03 -15.27
CA SER A 13 2.20 8.10 -16.39
C SER A 13 2.18 6.62 -15.98
N ILE A 14 2.52 6.30 -14.73
CA ILE A 14 2.59 4.92 -14.21
C ILE A 14 1.42 4.57 -13.27
N ALA A 15 0.79 5.57 -12.67
CA ALA A 15 -0.33 5.47 -11.75
C ALA A 15 -1.19 6.73 -11.90
N PRO A 16 -2.08 6.81 -12.90
CA PRO A 16 -2.77 8.04 -13.28
C PRO A 16 -3.59 8.66 -12.15
N PHE A 17 -3.40 9.95 -11.89
CA PHE A 17 -4.08 10.69 -10.83
C PHE A 17 -5.56 11.00 -11.12
N ASN A 18 -6.08 10.60 -12.28
CA ASN A 18 -7.52 10.64 -12.60
C ASN A 18 -8.25 9.32 -12.31
N THR A 19 -7.57 8.33 -11.74
CA THR A 19 -8.12 7.00 -11.46
C THR A 19 -8.41 6.69 -9.98
N PRO A 20 -8.01 7.51 -8.99
CA PRO A 20 -8.29 7.23 -7.58
C PRO A 20 -9.80 7.19 -7.29
N GLU A 21 -10.14 6.63 -6.15
CA GLU A 21 -11.50 6.64 -5.63
C GLU A 21 -11.99 8.09 -5.43
N GLU A 22 -13.31 8.33 -5.54
CA GLU A 22 -13.90 9.68 -5.45
C GLU A 22 -13.64 10.37 -4.09
N TRP A 23 -13.46 9.57 -3.04
CA TRP A 23 -13.15 10.05 -1.69
C TRP A 23 -11.64 10.29 -1.46
N ASP A 24 -10.79 9.83 -2.38
CA ASP A 24 -9.34 9.91 -2.26
C ASP A 24 -8.79 11.28 -2.66
N ASN A 25 -7.62 11.62 -2.14
CA ASN A 25 -6.93 12.88 -2.42
C ASN A 25 -5.48 12.63 -2.86
N SER A 26 -5.31 11.82 -3.92
CA SER A 26 -4.00 11.60 -4.55
C SER A 26 -3.55 12.81 -5.36
N GLY A 27 -2.23 13.06 -5.40
CA GLY A 27 -1.65 14.11 -6.21
C GLY A 27 -0.57 14.94 -5.52
N ALA A 28 -0.22 16.10 -6.08
CA ALA A 28 0.71 17.05 -5.49
C ALA A 28 -0.01 17.92 -4.44
N LEU A 29 0.10 17.51 -3.18
CA LEU A 29 -0.65 18.09 -2.05
C LEU A 29 0.06 19.27 -1.38
N VAL A 30 1.40 19.30 -1.43
CA VAL A 30 2.21 20.44 -1.01
C VAL A 30 3.18 20.78 -2.12
N LEU A 31 3.13 22.01 -2.61
CA LEU A 31 3.97 22.44 -3.72
C LEU A 31 5.29 23.02 -3.21
N THR A 32 6.34 22.89 -4.02
CA THR A 32 7.64 23.54 -3.82
C THR A 32 8.15 24.10 -5.14
N GLU A 33 8.86 25.24 -5.08
CA GLU A 33 9.57 25.81 -6.21
C GLU A 33 11.06 25.43 -6.23
N ARG A 34 11.50 24.64 -5.25
CA ARG A 34 12.91 24.22 -5.16
C ARG A 34 13.25 23.23 -6.28
N GLU A 35 14.49 23.32 -6.78
CA GLU A 35 15.09 22.26 -7.57
C GLU A 35 15.21 21.00 -6.71
N ILE A 36 14.77 19.86 -7.24
CA ILE A 36 14.76 18.59 -6.52
C ILE A 36 16.03 17.80 -6.85
N LYS A 37 16.79 17.45 -5.81
CA LYS A 37 18.02 16.63 -5.87
C LYS A 37 17.89 15.37 -5.01
N LYS A 38 17.04 15.45 -3.98
CA LYS A 38 16.76 14.33 -3.07
C LYS A 38 15.27 14.20 -2.84
N VAL A 39 14.81 12.97 -2.83
CA VAL A 39 13.43 12.60 -2.57
C VAL A 39 13.38 11.61 -1.42
N LEU A 40 12.60 11.90 -0.38
CA LEU A 40 12.25 10.93 0.66
C LEU A 40 11.01 10.15 0.22
N ILE A 41 11.05 8.84 0.36
CA ILE A 41 9.93 7.94 0.06
C ILE A 41 9.43 7.35 1.38
N CYS A 42 8.13 7.42 1.64
CA CYS A 42 7.50 6.89 2.85
C CYS A 42 6.08 6.39 2.55
N LEU A 43 5.53 5.57 3.43
CA LEU A 43 4.12 5.21 3.37
C LEU A 43 3.27 6.38 3.87
N ASP A 44 3.63 6.93 5.03
CA ASP A 44 2.92 8.01 5.71
C ASP A 44 3.76 9.30 5.77
N ALA A 45 3.21 10.40 5.25
CA ALA A 45 3.81 11.73 5.38
C ALA A 45 3.51 12.35 6.75
N THR A 46 4.16 11.82 7.80
CA THR A 46 4.05 12.25 9.19
C THR A 46 5.01 13.40 9.53
N LEU A 47 4.90 13.97 10.72
CA LEU A 47 5.88 14.95 11.21
C LEU A 47 7.29 14.35 11.29
N ASP A 48 7.42 13.06 11.62
CA ASP A 48 8.72 12.39 11.71
C ASP A 48 9.36 12.23 10.33
N SER A 49 8.60 11.82 9.31
CA SER A 49 9.11 11.72 7.94
C SER A 49 9.44 13.11 7.35
N ILE A 50 8.70 14.17 7.70
CA ILE A 50 9.00 15.54 7.28
C ILE A 50 10.27 16.06 7.97
N ASN A 51 10.44 15.80 9.26
CA ASN A 51 11.67 16.17 9.96
C ASN A 51 12.88 15.39 9.42
N GLU A 52 12.70 14.12 9.07
CA GLU A 52 13.74 13.31 8.41
C GLU A 52 14.11 13.91 7.05
N ALA A 53 13.12 14.27 6.23
CA ALA A 53 13.36 14.93 4.94
C ALA A 53 14.16 16.22 5.10
N LYS A 54 13.83 17.03 6.10
CA LYS A 54 14.56 18.24 6.46
C LYS A 54 16.02 17.95 6.86
N GLU A 55 16.23 16.99 7.75
CA GLU A 55 17.57 16.59 8.22
C GLU A 55 18.46 16.07 7.07
N LYS A 56 17.85 15.28 6.17
CA LYS A 56 18.53 14.70 5.00
C LYS A 56 18.62 15.68 3.83
N ASN A 57 18.07 16.90 3.95
CA ASN A 57 17.95 17.93 2.92
C ASN A 57 17.24 17.39 1.66
N ALA A 58 16.14 16.68 1.83
CA ALA A 58 15.26 16.31 0.73
C ALA A 58 14.29 17.47 0.42
N GLU A 59 14.07 17.72 -0.85
CA GLU A 59 13.21 18.79 -1.33
C GLU A 59 11.78 18.30 -1.64
N LEU A 60 11.62 16.97 -1.79
CA LEU A 60 10.35 16.33 -2.09
C LEU A 60 10.17 15.10 -1.21
N ILE A 61 8.93 14.88 -0.77
CA ILE A 61 8.46 13.61 -0.22
C ILE A 61 7.49 13.01 -1.24
N ILE A 62 7.64 11.72 -1.54
CA ILE A 62 6.60 10.93 -2.21
C ILE A 62 6.09 9.93 -1.19
N SER A 63 4.81 10.05 -0.84
CA SER A 63 4.11 9.17 0.11
C SER A 63 3.06 8.32 -0.59
N HIS A 64 2.63 7.24 0.07
CA HIS A 64 1.45 6.52 -0.33
C HIS A 64 0.21 7.24 0.20
N HIS A 65 0.06 7.34 1.51
CA HIS A 65 -1.09 7.99 2.10
C HIS A 65 -1.06 9.51 1.93
N PRO A 66 -2.21 10.14 1.62
CA PRO A 66 -2.32 11.58 1.47
C PRO A 66 -2.04 12.32 2.79
N VAL A 67 -1.11 13.28 2.76
CA VAL A 67 -0.86 14.16 3.92
C VAL A 67 -2.05 15.06 4.26
N ILE A 68 -2.90 15.32 3.27
CA ILE A 68 -4.19 15.99 3.39
C ILE A 68 -5.24 15.05 2.83
N PHE A 69 -5.94 14.32 3.70
CA PHE A 69 -6.97 13.37 3.28
C PHE A 69 -8.32 14.05 3.03
N SER A 70 -8.68 14.98 3.89
CA SER A 70 -9.92 15.76 3.79
C SER A 70 -9.62 17.27 3.70
N PRO A 71 -10.51 18.07 3.12
CA PRO A 71 -10.31 19.53 3.05
C PRO A 71 -10.02 20.12 4.42
N LEU A 72 -9.00 20.97 4.50
CA LEU A 72 -8.63 21.65 5.73
C LEU A 72 -9.57 22.84 5.98
N SER A 73 -10.16 22.90 7.18
CA SER A 73 -10.98 24.03 7.62
C SER A 73 -10.16 25.16 8.26
N PHE A 74 -8.93 24.86 8.68
CA PHE A 74 -7.96 25.82 9.23
C PHE A 74 -6.54 25.29 9.03
N LEU A 75 -5.54 26.17 9.09
CA LEU A 75 -4.14 25.81 9.04
C LEU A 75 -3.60 25.64 10.47
N ASN A 76 -3.05 24.47 10.76
CA ASN A 76 -2.40 24.18 12.03
C ASN A 76 -0.87 24.35 11.88
N PRO A 77 -0.23 25.33 12.54
CA PRO A 77 1.22 25.57 12.39
C PRO A 77 2.12 24.35 12.73
N CYS A 78 1.56 23.38 13.45
CA CYS A 78 2.21 22.11 13.78
C CYS A 78 1.67 20.95 12.95
N GLY A 79 0.85 21.18 11.95
CA GLY A 79 0.39 20.15 11.02
C GLY A 79 1.50 19.65 10.10
N ALA A 80 1.35 18.43 9.60
CA ALA A 80 2.35 17.82 8.73
C ALA A 80 2.49 18.60 7.41
N ALA A 81 1.39 18.88 6.73
CA ALA A 81 1.39 19.62 5.46
C ALA A 81 1.96 21.03 5.62
N GLU A 82 1.54 21.76 6.67
CA GLU A 82 2.02 23.11 6.95
C GLU A 82 3.51 23.13 7.33
N THR A 83 3.98 22.08 8.04
CA THR A 83 5.40 21.95 8.39
C THR A 83 6.24 21.68 7.14
N ALA A 84 5.77 20.85 6.21
CA ALA A 84 6.41 20.64 4.92
C ALA A 84 6.49 21.94 4.10
N LEU A 85 5.36 22.65 3.95
CA LEU A 85 5.28 23.93 3.25
C LEU A 85 6.26 24.97 3.84
N LYS A 86 6.30 25.10 5.16
CA LYS A 86 7.19 26.02 5.88
C LYS A 86 8.68 25.75 5.63
N ASN A 87 9.04 24.49 5.39
CA ASN A 87 10.42 24.08 5.10
C ASN A 87 10.72 23.99 3.60
N GLY A 88 9.78 24.38 2.73
CA GLY A 88 9.93 24.31 1.28
C GLY A 88 10.04 22.87 0.75
N ILE A 89 9.44 21.90 1.44
CA ILE A 89 9.40 20.50 1.06
C ILE A 89 8.08 20.24 0.35
N GLY A 90 8.15 19.79 -0.91
CA GLY A 90 6.97 19.35 -1.66
C GLY A 90 6.50 17.97 -1.19
N ILE A 91 5.20 17.68 -1.37
CA ILE A 91 4.64 16.34 -1.11
C ILE A 91 3.75 15.94 -2.27
N ILE A 92 4.04 14.76 -2.85
CA ILE A 92 3.16 14.06 -3.79
C ILE A 92 2.72 12.77 -3.12
N SER A 93 1.41 12.53 -3.08
CA SER A 93 0.86 11.28 -2.54
C SER A 93 0.25 10.45 -3.67
N CYS A 94 0.62 9.16 -3.72
CA CYS A 94 0.11 8.17 -4.67
C CYS A 94 -0.60 7.09 -3.86
N HIS A 95 -1.91 7.21 -3.69
CA HIS A 95 -2.73 6.35 -2.85
C HIS A 95 -3.48 5.32 -3.71
N THR A 96 -4.79 5.41 -3.82
CA THR A 96 -5.58 4.40 -4.55
C THR A 96 -5.25 4.31 -6.04
N ASN A 97 -4.72 5.35 -6.65
CA ASN A 97 -4.18 5.28 -8.01
C ASN A 97 -2.96 4.34 -8.12
N LEU A 98 -2.11 4.27 -7.08
CA LEU A 98 -0.98 3.36 -7.04
C LEU A 98 -1.44 1.93 -6.72
N ASP A 99 -2.47 1.75 -5.87
CA ASP A 99 -3.03 0.45 -5.50
C ASP A 99 -3.60 -0.34 -6.69
N ILE A 100 -4.08 0.35 -7.71
CA ILE A 100 -4.58 -0.28 -8.94
C ILE A 100 -3.55 -0.32 -10.08
N SER A 101 -2.33 0.16 -9.84
CA SER A 101 -1.25 0.18 -10.83
C SER A 101 -0.51 -1.16 -10.92
N GLU A 102 0.41 -1.26 -11.88
CA GLU A 102 1.32 -2.40 -12.00
C GLU A 102 2.26 -2.54 -10.78
N TYR A 103 2.49 -1.46 -10.05
CA TYR A 103 3.45 -1.39 -8.93
C TYR A 103 2.81 -1.59 -7.56
N CYS A 104 1.52 -1.94 -7.51
CA CYS A 104 0.74 -2.08 -6.28
C CYS A 104 1.23 -3.21 -5.36
N ALA A 105 0.84 -3.12 -4.10
CA ALA A 105 1.14 -4.12 -3.08
C ALA A 105 0.56 -5.51 -3.43
N ASP A 106 -0.62 -5.57 -4.04
CA ASP A 106 -1.24 -6.82 -4.48
C ASP A 106 -0.40 -7.57 -5.51
N ASN A 107 0.21 -6.87 -6.48
CA ASN A 107 1.10 -7.49 -7.45
C ASN A 107 2.39 -8.01 -6.79
N ILE A 108 2.91 -7.32 -5.80
CA ILE A 108 4.08 -7.77 -5.04
C ILE A 108 3.73 -9.05 -4.27
N LEU A 109 2.60 -9.07 -3.54
CA LEU A 109 2.15 -10.24 -2.81
C LEU A 109 1.88 -11.42 -3.74
N SER A 110 1.21 -11.20 -4.89
CA SER A 110 0.95 -12.24 -5.90
C SER A 110 2.24 -12.91 -6.37
N ASN A 111 3.28 -12.13 -6.67
CA ASN A 111 4.58 -12.64 -7.09
C ASN A 111 5.27 -13.44 -5.98
N GLU A 112 5.27 -12.93 -4.75
CA GLU A 112 5.86 -13.63 -3.60
C GLU A 112 5.15 -14.97 -3.31
N LEU A 113 3.83 -15.01 -3.35
CA LEU A 113 3.07 -16.24 -3.17
C LEU A 113 3.25 -17.22 -4.33
N LYS A 114 3.40 -16.72 -5.56
CA LYS A 114 3.72 -17.54 -6.72
C LYS A 114 5.07 -18.22 -6.57
N GLU A 115 6.10 -17.49 -6.17
CA GLU A 115 7.46 -18.02 -5.98
C GLU A 115 7.53 -18.99 -4.80
N LYS A 116 6.89 -18.68 -3.67
CA LYS A 116 7.01 -19.45 -2.43
C LYS A 116 6.07 -20.65 -2.36
N LEU A 117 4.84 -20.51 -2.87
CA LEU A 117 3.75 -21.49 -2.68
C LEU A 117 3.11 -21.96 -4.00
N GLY A 118 3.56 -21.43 -5.15
CA GLY A 118 3.00 -21.77 -6.44
C GLY A 118 1.58 -21.22 -6.68
N PHE A 119 1.27 -20.07 -6.11
CA PHE A 119 0.00 -19.36 -6.34
C PHE A 119 -0.19 -19.04 -7.82
N ILE A 120 -1.40 -19.26 -8.32
CA ILE A 120 -1.81 -18.98 -9.70
C ILE A 120 -2.92 -17.95 -9.65
N GLU A 121 -2.60 -16.71 -10.02
CA GLU A 121 -3.59 -15.63 -10.17
C GLU A 121 -4.59 -15.97 -11.26
N LYS A 122 -5.87 -15.74 -11.03
CA LYS A 122 -6.98 -16.01 -11.95
C LYS A 122 -7.68 -14.73 -12.37
N GLU A 123 -8.05 -13.88 -11.41
CA GLU A 123 -8.83 -12.68 -11.66
C GLU A 123 -8.54 -11.57 -10.64
N ILE A 124 -8.99 -10.36 -10.95
CA ILE A 124 -8.98 -9.21 -10.07
C ILE A 124 -10.24 -9.27 -9.19
N LEU A 125 -10.08 -8.97 -7.90
CA LEU A 125 -11.18 -9.01 -6.93
C LEU A 125 -12.22 -7.91 -7.21
N ASP A 126 -11.76 -6.71 -7.53
CA ASP A 126 -12.61 -5.58 -7.90
C ASP A 126 -12.07 -4.87 -9.14
N ILE A 127 -12.85 -4.90 -10.23
CA ILE A 127 -12.51 -4.29 -11.52
C ILE A 127 -13.22 -2.96 -11.77
N THR A 128 -13.95 -2.41 -10.80
CA THR A 128 -14.78 -1.19 -10.98
C THR A 128 -13.98 0.02 -11.45
N LYS A 129 -12.70 0.11 -11.07
CA LYS A 129 -11.76 1.15 -11.50
C LYS A 129 -10.75 0.68 -12.54
N SER A 130 -11.01 -0.45 -13.22
CA SER A 130 -10.09 -0.95 -14.23
C SER A 130 -10.06 -0.03 -15.45
N THR A 131 -8.84 0.32 -15.88
CA THR A 131 -8.54 1.06 -17.11
C THR A 131 -7.46 0.30 -17.89
N PRO A 132 -7.09 0.72 -19.12
CA PRO A 132 -5.98 0.10 -19.83
C PRO A 132 -4.65 0.09 -19.03
N THR A 133 -4.46 1.02 -18.12
CA THR A 133 -3.24 1.17 -17.28
C THR A 133 -3.45 0.78 -15.83
N SER A 134 -4.68 0.66 -15.36
CA SER A 134 -5.04 0.25 -13.98
C SER A 134 -5.89 -1.01 -14.00
N LYS A 135 -5.58 -1.96 -13.11
CA LYS A 135 -6.18 -3.30 -13.14
C LYS A 135 -7.30 -3.51 -12.11
N GLY A 136 -7.51 -2.56 -11.19
CA GLY A 136 -8.46 -2.70 -10.07
C GLY A 136 -7.81 -3.27 -8.82
N PHE A 137 -8.60 -3.46 -7.77
CA PHE A 137 -8.14 -3.84 -6.44
C PHE A 137 -8.17 -5.35 -6.21
N GLY A 138 -7.18 -5.83 -5.48
CA GLY A 138 -7.13 -7.20 -4.99
C GLY A 138 -6.93 -8.25 -6.07
N LYS A 139 -6.68 -9.47 -5.64
CA LYS A 139 -6.48 -10.64 -6.49
C LYS A 139 -7.25 -11.83 -5.97
N ILE A 140 -7.69 -12.69 -6.90
CA ILE A 140 -8.22 -14.01 -6.62
C ILE A 140 -7.41 -15.03 -7.41
N GLY A 141 -7.10 -16.16 -6.77
CA GLY A 141 -6.38 -17.24 -7.42
C GLY A 141 -6.45 -18.54 -6.64
N GLU A 142 -5.63 -19.48 -7.05
CA GLU A 142 -5.59 -20.80 -6.46
C GLU A 142 -4.18 -21.38 -6.37
N PHE A 143 -4.00 -22.38 -5.53
CA PHE A 143 -2.82 -23.23 -5.51
C PHE A 143 -3.07 -24.49 -6.34
N LYS A 144 -2.01 -25.13 -6.87
CA LYS A 144 -2.16 -26.41 -7.61
C LYS A 144 -2.75 -27.52 -6.75
N THR A 145 -2.33 -27.58 -5.50
CA THR A 145 -2.84 -28.50 -4.45
C THR A 145 -3.28 -27.69 -3.25
N GLN A 146 -4.06 -28.27 -2.35
CA GLN A 146 -4.34 -27.64 -1.07
C GLN A 146 -3.05 -27.40 -0.29
N ILE A 147 -2.92 -26.23 0.31
CA ILE A 147 -1.79 -25.82 1.15
C ILE A 147 -2.27 -25.75 2.61
N PRO A 148 -1.56 -26.33 3.56
CA PRO A 148 -1.90 -26.22 4.98
C PRO A 148 -1.97 -24.75 5.44
N PHE A 149 -2.95 -24.41 6.26
CA PHE A 149 -3.14 -23.08 6.84
C PHE A 149 -1.83 -22.48 7.39
N ASN A 150 -1.08 -23.28 8.17
CA ASN A 150 0.16 -22.81 8.77
C ASN A 150 1.25 -22.51 7.74
N GLU A 151 1.28 -23.19 6.63
CA GLU A 151 2.25 -22.93 5.56
C GLU A 151 1.98 -21.58 4.89
N VAL A 152 0.71 -21.24 4.63
CA VAL A 152 0.31 -19.93 4.13
C VAL A 152 0.64 -18.85 5.16
N LYS A 153 0.27 -19.06 6.44
CA LYS A 153 0.59 -18.14 7.54
C LYS A 153 2.10 -17.86 7.64
N ASP A 154 2.92 -18.89 7.61
CA ASP A 154 4.38 -18.75 7.74
C ASP A 154 5.00 -18.09 6.50
N ALA A 155 4.43 -18.32 5.31
CA ALA A 155 4.83 -17.60 4.10
C ALA A 155 4.53 -16.10 4.23
N LEU A 156 3.33 -15.73 4.71
CA LEU A 156 2.96 -14.33 4.93
C LEU A 156 3.87 -13.65 5.96
N LYS A 157 4.19 -14.32 7.07
CA LYS A 157 5.15 -13.79 8.04
C LYS A 157 6.51 -13.49 7.43
N ARG A 158 6.99 -14.34 6.53
CA ARG A 158 8.25 -14.11 5.81
C ARG A 158 8.15 -12.98 4.78
N VAL A 159 7.01 -12.89 4.07
CA VAL A 159 6.79 -11.83 3.06
C VAL A 159 6.78 -10.45 3.70
N TYR A 160 6.13 -10.34 4.84
CA TYR A 160 5.93 -9.07 5.55
C TYR A 160 6.96 -8.79 6.65
N ASP A 161 7.89 -9.74 6.89
CA ASP A 161 8.89 -9.64 7.95
C ASP A 161 8.24 -9.32 9.32
N CYS A 162 7.15 -10.05 9.63
CA CYS A 162 6.37 -9.84 10.84
C CYS A 162 6.39 -11.06 11.77
N GLU A 163 6.55 -10.82 13.08
CA GLU A 163 6.50 -11.89 14.10
C GLU A 163 5.06 -12.32 14.40
N HIS A 164 4.13 -11.38 14.36
CA HIS A 164 2.75 -11.58 14.74
C HIS A 164 1.82 -11.36 13.54
N LEU A 165 0.90 -12.30 13.35
CA LEU A 165 -0.14 -12.24 12.33
C LEU A 165 -1.47 -12.61 12.98
N ILE A 166 -2.40 -11.69 12.99
CA ILE A 166 -3.75 -11.95 13.50
C ILE A 166 -4.50 -12.79 12.47
N CYS A 167 -5.14 -13.87 12.91
CA CYS A 167 -5.90 -14.77 12.05
C CYS A 167 -7.25 -15.12 12.66
N SER A 168 -8.20 -15.52 11.80
CA SER A 168 -9.41 -16.20 12.26
C SER A 168 -9.07 -17.56 12.90
N LYS A 169 -10.04 -18.15 13.61
CA LYS A 169 -9.87 -19.49 14.22
C LYS A 169 -9.98 -20.64 13.21
N THR A 170 -10.44 -20.34 11.99
CA THR A 170 -10.54 -21.31 10.90
C THR A 170 -9.14 -21.67 10.42
N THR A 171 -8.78 -22.95 10.48
CA THR A 171 -7.45 -23.48 10.13
C THR A 171 -7.50 -24.56 9.08
N LYS A 172 -8.50 -24.51 8.18
CA LYS A 172 -8.62 -25.46 7.06
C LYS A 172 -7.49 -25.33 6.07
N ASP A 173 -7.22 -26.38 5.30
CA ASP A 173 -6.34 -26.31 4.16
C ASP A 173 -6.91 -25.39 3.07
N ILE A 174 -6.05 -24.69 2.37
CA ILE A 174 -6.39 -23.60 1.47
C ILE A 174 -6.09 -24.04 0.03
N LYS A 175 -7.12 -24.05 -0.81
CA LYS A 175 -7.02 -24.25 -2.25
C LYS A 175 -7.18 -22.93 -3.00
N THR A 176 -8.16 -22.12 -2.60
CA THR A 176 -8.47 -20.82 -3.21
C THR A 176 -8.13 -19.70 -2.25
N LEU A 177 -7.53 -18.64 -2.77
CA LEU A 177 -7.06 -17.52 -2.00
C LEU A 177 -7.41 -16.22 -2.71
N ALA A 178 -7.93 -15.26 -1.94
CA ALA A 178 -8.05 -13.88 -2.35
C ALA A 178 -7.24 -12.98 -1.42
N PHE A 179 -6.84 -11.82 -1.90
CA PHE A 179 -6.22 -10.79 -1.08
C PHE A 179 -6.50 -9.40 -1.66
N CYS A 180 -6.51 -8.41 -0.76
CA CYS A 180 -6.53 -7.00 -1.08
C CYS A 180 -5.67 -6.31 -0.03
N CYS A 181 -4.50 -5.82 -0.44
CA CYS A 181 -3.57 -5.13 0.44
C CYS A 181 -4.19 -3.81 0.94
N GLY A 182 -3.83 -3.41 2.18
CA GLY A 182 -4.48 -2.29 2.83
C GLY A 182 -5.87 -2.63 3.38
N GLY A 183 -6.77 -1.66 3.43
CA GLY A 183 -8.08 -1.72 4.08
C GLY A 183 -9.19 -2.45 3.31
N GLY A 184 -8.92 -3.64 2.78
CA GLY A 184 -9.87 -4.42 1.96
C GLY A 184 -10.93 -5.23 2.71
N SER A 185 -11.13 -5.02 4.03
CA SER A 185 -12.04 -5.86 4.85
C SER A 185 -13.52 -5.82 4.41
N SER A 186 -13.93 -4.83 3.64
CA SER A 186 -15.27 -4.74 3.04
C SER A 186 -15.57 -5.83 2.00
N TYR A 187 -14.54 -6.44 1.41
CA TYR A 187 -14.70 -7.53 0.45
C TYR A 187 -14.98 -8.89 1.09
N LEU A 188 -14.91 -9.02 2.42
CA LEU A 188 -15.04 -10.30 3.11
C LEU A 188 -16.37 -11.03 2.82
N GLU A 189 -17.47 -10.31 2.68
CA GLU A 189 -18.77 -10.90 2.32
C GLU A 189 -18.73 -11.49 0.90
N LYS A 190 -18.20 -10.75 -0.06
CA LYS A 190 -18.00 -11.21 -1.45
C LYS A 190 -17.11 -12.47 -1.50
N ILE A 191 -16.03 -12.50 -0.71
CA ILE A 191 -15.13 -13.65 -0.61
C ILE A 191 -15.87 -14.90 -0.12
N ALA A 192 -16.72 -14.76 0.88
CA ALA A 192 -17.54 -15.86 1.41
C ALA A 192 -18.59 -16.33 0.38
N GLU A 193 -19.26 -15.43 -0.32
CA GLU A 193 -20.22 -15.75 -1.39
C GLU A 193 -19.57 -16.51 -2.54
N LEU A 194 -18.33 -16.17 -2.90
CA LEU A 194 -17.53 -16.87 -3.91
C LEU A 194 -16.96 -18.21 -3.40
N ASN A 195 -17.20 -18.58 -2.14
CA ASN A 195 -16.66 -19.77 -1.50
C ASN A 195 -15.11 -19.85 -1.58
N ILE A 196 -14.42 -18.73 -1.46
CA ILE A 196 -12.97 -18.66 -1.39
C ILE A 196 -12.50 -19.17 -0.01
N ASP A 197 -11.48 -20.04 0.01
CA ASP A 197 -11.04 -20.67 1.26
C ASP A 197 -10.37 -19.68 2.21
N ALA A 198 -9.62 -18.71 1.69
CA ALA A 198 -8.87 -17.76 2.51
C ALA A 198 -8.89 -16.35 1.93
N PHE A 199 -8.81 -15.36 2.84
CA PHE A 199 -8.69 -13.95 2.49
C PHE A 199 -7.56 -13.30 3.30
N ILE A 200 -6.73 -12.48 2.64
CA ILE A 200 -5.66 -11.70 3.26
C ILE A 200 -5.99 -10.22 3.06
N THR A 201 -6.11 -9.47 4.16
CA THR A 201 -6.32 -8.02 4.16
C THR A 201 -6.03 -7.43 5.53
N SER A 202 -5.89 -6.12 5.64
CA SER A 202 -5.70 -5.43 6.93
C SER A 202 -6.98 -4.78 7.46
N ASP A 203 -6.85 -4.09 8.59
CA ASP A 203 -7.90 -3.28 9.24
C ASP A 203 -9.19 -4.04 9.53
N CYS A 204 -9.04 -5.32 9.88
CA CYS A 204 -10.18 -6.17 10.19
C CYS A 204 -10.76 -5.87 11.57
N LYS A 205 -12.07 -5.57 11.61
CA LYS A 205 -12.83 -5.37 12.84
C LYS A 205 -13.08 -6.71 13.54
N HIS A 206 -13.41 -6.66 14.84
CA HIS A 206 -13.84 -7.85 15.59
C HIS A 206 -14.95 -8.64 14.87
N SER A 207 -15.93 -7.94 14.30
CA SER A 207 -17.02 -8.56 13.52
C SER A 207 -16.54 -9.31 12.28
N SER A 208 -15.47 -8.86 11.65
CA SER A 208 -14.88 -9.54 10.47
C SER A 208 -14.38 -10.93 10.83
N PHE A 209 -13.75 -11.10 12.01
CA PHE A 209 -13.31 -12.42 12.48
C PHE A 209 -14.47 -13.33 12.87
N ILE A 210 -15.54 -12.77 13.46
CA ILE A 210 -16.79 -13.54 13.73
C ILE A 210 -17.37 -14.03 12.41
N PHE A 211 -17.51 -13.15 11.42
CA PHE A 211 -18.04 -13.49 10.11
C PHE A 211 -17.18 -14.56 9.40
N ALA A 212 -15.87 -14.38 9.37
CA ALA A 212 -14.95 -15.34 8.78
C ALA A 212 -15.03 -16.73 9.42
N ASN A 213 -15.14 -16.81 10.77
CA ASN A 213 -15.34 -18.07 11.47
C ASN A 213 -16.68 -18.72 11.13
N ASN A 214 -17.77 -17.95 11.01
CA ASN A 214 -19.10 -18.45 10.70
C ASN A 214 -19.22 -18.96 9.24
N THR A 215 -18.50 -18.34 8.32
CA THR A 215 -18.46 -18.73 6.90
C THR A 215 -17.36 -19.73 6.57
N ASN A 216 -16.60 -20.18 7.59
CA ASN A 216 -15.47 -21.08 7.43
C ASN A 216 -14.40 -20.53 6.42
N THR A 217 -14.20 -19.20 6.42
CA THR A 217 -13.16 -18.52 5.62
C THR A 217 -11.94 -18.29 6.50
N ALA A 218 -10.75 -18.71 6.07
CA ALA A 218 -9.52 -18.40 6.77
C ALA A 218 -9.15 -16.92 6.51
N LEU A 219 -9.18 -16.09 7.55
CA LEU A 219 -8.85 -14.68 7.45
C LEU A 219 -7.46 -14.44 8.03
N PHE A 220 -6.55 -13.86 7.24
CA PHE A 220 -5.24 -13.41 7.66
C PHE A 220 -5.21 -11.88 7.64
N CYS A 221 -4.81 -11.29 8.76
CA CYS A 221 -4.82 -9.84 8.95
C CYS A 221 -3.44 -9.34 9.42
N PRO A 222 -2.49 -9.14 8.49
CA PRO A 222 -1.28 -8.37 8.75
C PRO A 222 -1.65 -6.92 9.09
N THR A 223 -0.73 -6.14 9.60
CA THR A 223 -0.96 -4.70 9.75
C THR A 223 -1.00 -4.02 8.38
N HIS A 224 -1.72 -2.93 8.27
CA HIS A 224 -1.81 -2.10 7.06
C HIS A 224 -0.40 -1.70 6.58
N TYR A 225 0.41 -1.21 7.50
CA TYR A 225 1.80 -0.83 7.25
C TYR A 225 2.65 -1.96 6.66
N GLU A 226 2.56 -3.18 7.21
CA GLU A 226 3.31 -4.34 6.71
C GLU A 226 2.91 -4.73 5.30
N MET A 227 1.61 -4.64 4.99
CA MET A 227 1.09 -5.00 3.67
C MET A 227 1.55 -4.03 2.57
N GLU A 228 1.66 -2.74 2.85
CA GLU A 228 1.89 -1.71 1.83
C GLU A 228 3.34 -1.21 1.76
N LYS A 229 4.10 -1.27 2.86
CA LYS A 229 5.51 -0.85 2.89
C LYS A 229 6.39 -1.44 1.76
N PRO A 230 6.25 -2.73 1.35
CA PRO A 230 7.03 -3.28 0.24
C PRO A 230 6.87 -2.52 -1.08
N MET A 231 5.69 -1.91 -1.32
CA MET A 231 5.41 -1.11 -2.50
C MET A 231 6.30 0.12 -2.61
N MET A 232 6.62 0.77 -1.48
CA MET A 232 7.48 1.96 -1.45
C MET A 232 8.92 1.64 -1.87
N LYS A 233 9.45 0.46 -1.50
CA LYS A 233 10.74 -0.04 -1.98
C LYS A 233 10.72 -0.28 -3.49
N LYS A 234 9.61 -0.83 -4.01
CA LYS A 234 9.43 -1.05 -5.45
C LYS A 234 9.39 0.27 -6.21
N LEU A 235 8.67 1.26 -5.69
CA LEU A 235 8.55 2.59 -6.28
C LEU A 235 9.92 3.29 -6.42
N ILE A 236 10.80 3.18 -5.41
CA ILE A 236 12.18 3.70 -5.50
C ILE A 236 12.90 3.12 -6.71
N SER A 237 12.80 1.81 -6.93
CA SER A 237 13.48 1.16 -8.06
C SER A 237 13.01 1.67 -9.43
N VAL A 238 11.74 2.05 -9.52
CA VAL A 238 11.13 2.62 -10.73
C VAL A 238 11.58 4.06 -10.93
N LEU A 239 11.49 4.87 -9.88
CA LEU A 239 11.91 6.27 -9.88
C LEU A 239 13.40 6.45 -10.15
N GLN A 240 14.26 5.59 -9.58
CA GLN A 240 15.71 5.66 -9.81
C GLN A 240 16.11 5.40 -11.26
N LYS A 241 15.33 4.60 -12.00
CA LYS A 241 15.54 4.39 -13.43
C LYS A 241 15.13 5.60 -14.26
N ALA A 242 14.04 6.27 -13.86
CA ALA A 242 13.53 7.44 -14.56
C ALA A 242 14.35 8.71 -14.27
N PHE A 243 14.89 8.82 -13.07
CA PHE A 243 15.64 9.98 -12.59
C PHE A 243 17.00 9.53 -12.00
N PRO A 244 17.96 9.09 -12.84
CA PRO A 244 19.22 8.50 -12.37
C PRO A 244 20.11 9.48 -11.58
N GLU A 245 19.95 10.79 -11.79
CA GLU A 245 20.68 11.85 -11.11
C GLU A 245 20.10 12.22 -9.74
N ILE A 246 18.89 11.77 -9.43
CA ILE A 246 18.18 12.08 -8.17
C ILE A 246 18.51 11.03 -7.12
N LYS A 247 18.75 11.48 -5.89
CA LYS A 247 18.92 10.57 -4.75
C LYS A 247 17.59 10.26 -4.10
N PHE A 248 17.16 9.00 -4.18
CA PHE A 248 15.98 8.52 -3.46
C PHE A 248 16.39 7.89 -2.13
N ILE A 249 15.62 8.17 -1.08
CA ILE A 249 15.86 7.72 0.29
C ILE A 249 14.55 7.12 0.80
N LEU A 250 14.57 5.85 1.20
CA LEU A 250 13.44 5.27 1.95
C LEU A 250 13.48 5.82 3.38
N SER A 251 12.34 6.23 3.92
CA SER A 251 12.27 6.71 5.30
C SER A 251 12.77 5.64 6.29
N GLU A 252 13.62 6.04 7.21
CA GLU A 252 14.15 5.22 8.30
C GLU A 252 13.46 5.53 9.64
N LYS A 253 12.80 6.70 9.73
CA LYS A 253 12.04 7.11 10.92
C LYS A 253 10.59 6.65 10.90
N GLU A 254 10.13 6.16 9.74
CA GLU A 254 8.82 5.57 9.60
C GLU A 254 8.80 4.16 10.21
N SER A 255 7.80 3.88 11.01
CA SER A 255 7.55 2.58 11.61
C SER A 255 6.06 2.27 11.64
N SER A 256 5.68 1.01 11.86
CA SER A 256 4.28 0.67 12.08
C SER A 256 3.69 1.55 13.20
N PRO A 257 2.53 2.19 12.98
CA PRO A 257 1.87 2.98 14.01
C PRO A 257 1.31 2.12 15.16
N SER A 258 1.30 0.80 15.00
CA SER A 258 0.88 -0.18 15.99
C SER A 258 1.98 -1.20 16.24
N CYS A 259 2.09 -1.70 17.46
CA CYS A 259 2.99 -2.79 17.85
C CYS A 259 2.21 -3.88 18.58
N ALA A 260 2.61 -5.13 18.37
CA ALA A 260 2.23 -6.23 19.26
C ALA A 260 3.26 -6.29 20.40
N LEU A 261 2.77 -6.35 21.64
CA LEU A 261 3.56 -6.50 22.85
C LEU A 261 3.62 -7.96 23.29
#